data_08c9f7b12e02b3205cfcae511df3bc14
#
_entry.id   08c9f7b12e02b3205cfcae511df3bc14
#
_cell.length_a   1.000
_cell.length_b   1.000
_cell.length_c   1.000
_cell.angle_alpha   90.00
_cell.angle_beta   90.00
_cell.angle_gamma   90.00
#
_symmetry.space_group_name_H-M   'P 1'
#
loop_
_entity.id
_entity.type
_entity.pdbx_description
1 polymer ?
#
loop_
_entity_poly.entity_id
_entity_poly.type
_entity_poly.pdbx_seq_one_letter_code
_entity_poly.pdbx_strand_id
1 'polypeptide(L)'
;MDNWREEAAILRAQLAAQQMALRALIQSHPQPAALLQQWRELRADRVAAASVLPADVRASEWLTQHVQAFMEDWTAELVDAVTRNADRLDVSSSGLDLTMPKGTRDSPSSTD
;
A
#
# COMPACT_ATOMS: atom_id res chain seq x y z
N MET A 1 -26.48 19.48 21.09
CA MET A 1 -25.86 20.08 19.92
C MET A 1 -24.39 19.82 19.83
N ASP A 2 -23.68 19.77 20.92
CA ASP A 2 -22.26 19.59 20.89
C ASP A 2 -21.83 18.14 20.78
N ASN A 3 -22.74 17.21 20.98
CA ASN A 3 -22.43 15.79 20.92
C ASN A 3 -21.90 15.34 19.58
N TRP A 4 -22.41 15.91 18.49
CA TRP A 4 -21.96 15.49 17.17
C TRP A 4 -20.51 15.88 16.91
N ARG A 5 -20.05 16.96 17.52
CA ARG A 5 -18.65 17.36 17.38
C ARG A 5 -17.74 16.43 18.14
N GLU A 6 -18.15 16.00 19.32
CA GLU A 6 -17.40 15.05 20.10
C GLU A 6 -17.36 13.71 19.41
N GLU A 7 -18.50 13.27 18.88
CA GLU A 7 -18.57 12.03 18.13
C GLU A 7 -17.69 12.10 16.88
N ALA A 8 -17.71 13.21 16.18
CA ALA A 8 -16.89 13.40 15.00
C ALA A 8 -15.41 13.37 15.37
N ALA A 9 -15.04 13.97 16.49
CA ALA A 9 -13.66 13.96 16.95
C ALA A 9 -13.20 12.55 17.31
N ILE A 10 -14.07 11.79 17.98
CA ILE A 10 -13.78 10.41 18.33
C ILE A 10 -13.61 9.55 17.06
N LEU A 11 -14.50 9.73 16.09
CA LEU A 11 -14.41 8.99 14.84
C LEU A 11 -13.14 9.34 14.07
N ARG A 12 -12.75 10.61 14.06
CA ARG A 12 -11.50 11.01 13.43
C ARG A 12 -10.30 10.38 14.09
N ALA A 13 -10.30 10.33 15.42
CA ALA A 13 -9.21 9.71 16.15
C ALA A 13 -9.14 8.22 15.85
N GLN A 14 -10.29 7.57 15.78
CA GLN A 14 -10.38 6.16 15.47
C GLN A 14 -9.86 5.87 14.07
N LEU A 15 -10.26 6.72 13.11
CA LEU A 15 -9.78 6.57 11.73
C LEU A 15 -8.28 6.81 11.63
N ALA A 16 -7.76 7.76 12.38
CA ALA A 16 -6.32 8.02 12.39
C ALA A 16 -5.55 6.81 12.91
N ALA A 17 -6.05 6.21 13.98
CA ALA A 17 -5.43 5.01 14.54
C ALA A 17 -5.50 3.85 13.55
N GLN A 18 -6.63 3.68 12.89
CA GLN A 18 -6.79 2.63 11.89
C GLN A 18 -5.85 2.85 10.71
N GLN A 19 -5.68 4.09 10.28
CA GLN A 19 -4.77 4.40 9.20
C GLN A 19 -3.34 4.05 9.56
N MET A 20 -2.93 4.35 10.78
CA MET A 20 -1.60 3.99 11.24
C MET A 20 -1.40 2.48 11.24
N ALA A 21 -2.39 1.75 11.74
CA ALA A 21 -2.33 0.30 11.77
C ALA A 21 -2.25 -0.28 10.36
N LEU A 22 -3.05 0.23 9.44
CA LEU A 22 -3.04 -0.24 8.07
C LEU A 22 -1.70 0.06 7.38
N ARG A 23 -1.15 1.23 7.61
CA ARG A 23 0.15 1.57 7.06
C ARG A 23 1.24 0.65 7.59
N ALA A 24 1.20 0.35 8.88
CA ALA A 24 2.15 -0.58 9.47
C ALA A 24 2.05 -1.95 8.83
N LEU A 25 0.83 -2.44 8.62
CA LEU A 25 0.61 -3.72 7.97
C LEU A 25 1.11 -3.73 6.53
N ILE A 26 0.83 -2.67 5.79
CA ILE A 26 1.28 -2.54 4.42
C ILE A 26 2.80 -2.52 4.34
N GLN A 27 3.43 -1.73 5.20
CA GLN A 27 4.88 -1.58 5.19
C GLN A 27 5.61 -2.85 5.61
N SER A 28 4.99 -3.66 6.44
CA SER A 28 5.59 -4.90 6.92
C SER A 28 5.18 -6.13 6.12
N HIS A 29 4.33 -5.95 5.13
CA HIS A 29 3.83 -7.09 4.36
C HIS A 29 4.97 -7.68 3.51
N PRO A 30 5.15 -9.00 3.55
CA PRO A 30 6.24 -9.63 2.82
C PRO A 30 6.05 -9.64 1.30
N GLN A 31 4.82 -9.46 0.84
CA GLN A 31 4.51 -9.48 -0.60
C GLN A 31 3.59 -8.31 -0.95
N PRO A 32 4.12 -7.09 -0.96
CA PRO A 32 3.29 -5.93 -1.21
C PRO A 32 2.66 -5.90 -2.61
N ALA A 33 3.30 -6.52 -3.59
CA ALA A 33 2.73 -6.59 -4.94
C ALA A 33 1.45 -7.42 -4.94
N ALA A 34 1.42 -8.53 -4.19
CA ALA A 34 0.22 -9.35 -4.06
C ALA A 34 -0.88 -8.58 -3.33
N LEU A 35 -0.49 -7.83 -2.32
CA LEU A 35 -1.44 -7.01 -1.58
C LEU A 35 -2.06 -5.93 -2.48
N LEU A 36 -1.26 -5.29 -3.32
CA LEU A 36 -1.74 -4.29 -4.27
C LEU A 36 -2.72 -4.92 -5.26
N GLN A 37 -2.41 -6.11 -5.76
CA GLN A 37 -3.29 -6.81 -6.68
C GLN A 37 -4.63 -7.12 -6.03
N GLN A 38 -4.61 -7.63 -4.81
CA GLN A 38 -5.82 -7.91 -4.06
C GLN A 38 -6.65 -6.65 -3.84
N TRP A 39 -5.99 -5.54 -3.52
CA TRP A 39 -6.65 -4.25 -3.35
C TRP A 39 -7.36 -3.81 -4.63
N ARG A 40 -6.69 -3.94 -5.76
CA ARG A 40 -7.27 -3.56 -7.05
C ARG A 40 -8.50 -4.40 -7.38
N GLU A 41 -8.45 -5.68 -7.07
CA GLU A 41 -9.58 -6.58 -7.32
C GLU A 41 -10.78 -6.22 -6.44
N LEU A 42 -10.53 -5.98 -5.16
CA LEU A 42 -11.59 -5.58 -4.24
C LEU A 42 -12.22 -4.25 -4.65
N ARG A 43 -11.39 -3.34 -5.10
CA ARG A 43 -11.87 -2.04 -5.55
C ARG A 43 -12.73 -2.17 -6.80
N ALA A 44 -12.31 -2.99 -7.75
CA ALA A 44 -13.06 -3.24 -8.96
C ALA A 44 -14.41 -3.89 -8.66
N ASP A 45 -14.43 -4.85 -7.73
CA ASP A 45 -15.67 -5.50 -7.31
C ASP A 45 -16.62 -4.50 -6.68
N ARG A 46 -16.10 -3.59 -5.88
CA ARG A 46 -16.93 -2.57 -5.23
C ARG A 46 -17.54 -1.61 -6.26
N VAL A 47 -16.75 -1.20 -7.24
CA VAL A 47 -17.24 -0.33 -8.30
C VAL A 47 -18.33 -1.02 -9.12
N ALA A 48 -18.12 -2.30 -9.46
CA ALA A 48 -19.10 -3.07 -10.19
C ALA A 48 -20.39 -3.23 -9.41
N ALA A 49 -20.29 -3.51 -8.11
CA ALA A 49 -21.47 -3.65 -7.26
C ALA A 49 -22.25 -2.34 -7.17
N ALA A 50 -21.54 -1.21 -7.07
CA ALA A 50 -22.19 0.08 -6.98
C ALA A 50 -22.92 0.44 -8.27
N SER A 51 -22.39 0.03 -9.43
CA SER A 51 -22.97 0.42 -10.71
C SER A 51 -24.29 -0.26 -11.01
N VAL A 52 -24.61 -1.38 -10.32
CA VAL A 52 -25.89 -2.05 -10.53
C VAL A 52 -26.98 -1.59 -9.55
N LEU A 53 -26.65 -0.70 -8.62
CA LEU A 53 -27.63 -0.16 -7.69
C LEU A 53 -28.53 0.85 -8.39
N PRO A 54 -29.83 0.90 -8.02
CA PRO A 54 -30.72 1.94 -8.53
C PRO A 54 -30.19 3.33 -8.16
N ALA A 55 -30.51 4.32 -8.97
CA ALA A 55 -30.02 5.67 -8.78
C ALA A 55 -30.39 6.25 -7.41
N ASP A 56 -31.54 5.89 -6.91
CA ASP A 56 -32.04 6.41 -5.63
C ASP A 56 -31.36 5.80 -4.41
N VAL A 57 -30.67 4.66 -4.57
CA VAL A 57 -29.93 4.04 -3.48
C VAL A 57 -28.44 4.29 -3.57
N ARG A 58 -27.97 4.88 -4.65
CA ARG A 58 -26.54 5.19 -4.78
C ARG A 58 -26.17 6.33 -3.85
N ALA A 59 -24.95 6.27 -3.38
CA ALA A 59 -24.40 7.38 -2.60
C ALA A 59 -24.40 8.63 -3.47
N SER A 60 -24.46 9.80 -2.84
CA SER A 60 -24.39 11.05 -3.56
C SER A 60 -23.07 11.14 -4.33
N GLU A 61 -23.07 11.91 -5.39
CA GLU A 61 -21.86 12.08 -6.18
C GLU A 61 -20.73 12.68 -5.37
N TRP A 62 -21.06 13.61 -4.49
CA TRP A 62 -20.08 14.21 -3.60
C TRP A 62 -19.40 13.16 -2.73
N LEU A 63 -20.18 12.27 -2.12
CA LEU A 63 -19.66 11.22 -1.27
C LEU A 63 -18.84 10.21 -2.08
N THR A 64 -19.33 9.88 -3.27
CA THR A 64 -18.63 8.95 -4.16
C THR A 64 -17.25 9.49 -4.53
N GLN A 65 -17.15 10.79 -4.82
CA GLN A 65 -15.87 11.40 -5.13
C GLN A 65 -14.91 11.34 -3.95
N HIS A 66 -15.40 11.55 -2.75
CA HIS A 66 -14.56 11.46 -1.56
C HIS A 66 -14.06 10.04 -1.32
N VAL A 67 -14.94 9.06 -1.49
CA VAL A 67 -14.54 7.66 -1.36
C VAL A 67 -13.47 7.31 -2.38
N GLN A 68 -13.64 7.77 -3.62
CA GLN A 68 -12.63 7.52 -4.64
C GLN A 68 -11.30 8.15 -4.31
N ALA A 69 -11.31 9.37 -3.78
CA ALA A 69 -10.08 10.04 -3.38
C ALA A 69 -9.35 9.25 -2.29
N PHE A 70 -10.09 8.76 -1.29
CA PHE A 70 -9.49 7.94 -0.24
C PHE A 70 -8.93 6.64 -0.79
N MET A 71 -9.62 6.03 -1.74
CA MET A 71 -9.13 4.80 -2.37
C MET A 71 -7.86 5.05 -3.17
N GLU A 72 -7.78 6.20 -3.84
CA GLU A 72 -6.56 6.58 -4.57
C GLU A 72 -5.39 6.77 -3.61
N ASP A 73 -5.64 7.37 -2.45
CA ASP A 73 -4.60 7.55 -1.44
C ASP A 73 -4.03 6.21 -0.99
N TRP A 74 -4.89 5.22 -0.75
CA TRP A 74 -4.45 3.89 -0.35
C TRP A 74 -3.75 3.16 -1.48
N THR A 75 -4.20 3.35 -2.72
CA THR A 75 -3.52 2.80 -3.88
C THR A 75 -2.09 3.35 -3.96
N ALA A 76 -1.92 4.65 -3.73
CA ALA A 76 -0.61 5.28 -3.73
C ALA A 76 0.29 4.70 -2.64
N GLU A 77 -0.26 4.47 -1.45
CA GLU A 77 0.49 3.84 -0.35
C GLU A 77 0.96 2.45 -0.73
N LEU A 78 0.10 1.67 -1.36
CA LEU A 78 0.44 0.32 -1.77
C LEU A 78 1.47 0.29 -2.88
N VAL A 79 1.34 1.19 -3.86
CA VAL A 79 2.32 1.32 -4.93
C VAL A 79 3.68 1.70 -4.35
N ASP A 80 3.69 2.62 -3.40
CA ASP A 80 4.92 3.04 -2.74
C ASP A 80 5.56 1.87 -1.99
N ALA A 81 4.77 1.04 -1.35
CA ALA A 81 5.27 -0.14 -0.65
C ALA A 81 5.90 -1.14 -1.62
N VAL A 82 5.30 -1.32 -2.79
CA VAL A 82 5.85 -2.20 -3.82
C VAL A 82 7.21 -1.68 -4.28
N THR A 83 7.29 -0.37 -4.51
CA THR A 83 8.52 0.26 -4.97
C THR A 83 9.63 0.11 -3.93
N ARG A 84 9.31 0.37 -2.67
CA ARG A 84 10.29 0.24 -1.59
C ARG A 84 10.78 -1.20 -1.44
N ASN A 85 9.88 -2.16 -1.59
CA ASN A 85 10.24 -3.56 -1.48
C ASN A 85 11.16 -3.99 -2.63
N ALA A 86 10.90 -3.51 -3.83
CA ALA A 86 11.74 -3.79 -4.99
C ALA A 86 13.13 -3.19 -4.80
N ASP A 87 13.21 -1.97 -4.31
CA ASP A 87 14.48 -1.31 -4.05
C ASP A 87 15.30 -2.07 -3.00
N ARG A 88 14.63 -2.54 -1.96
CA ARG A 88 15.31 -3.28 -0.91
C ARG A 88 15.88 -4.60 -1.42
N LEU A 89 15.14 -5.30 -2.26
CA LEU A 89 15.60 -6.54 -2.85
C LEU A 89 16.76 -6.31 -3.81
N ASP A 90 16.71 -5.22 -4.54
CA ASP A 90 17.76 -4.87 -5.48
C ASP A 90 19.06 -4.56 -4.76
N VAL A 91 19.00 -3.81 -3.68
CA VAL A 91 20.18 -3.51 -2.89
C VAL A 91 20.78 -4.76 -2.29
N SER A 92 19.94 -5.67 -1.82
CA SER A 92 20.41 -6.93 -1.27
C SER A 92 21.14 -7.76 -2.31
N SER A 93 20.62 -7.82 -3.50
CA SER A 93 21.20 -8.53 -4.60
C SER A 93 22.55 -7.94 -4.99
N SER A 94 22.62 -6.66 -5.08
CA SER A 94 23.86 -5.95 -5.40
C SER A 94 24.94 -6.22 -4.37
N GLY A 95 24.56 -6.23 -3.13
CA GLY A 95 25.50 -6.50 -2.06
C GLY A 95 26.10 -7.89 -2.15
N LEU A 96 25.30 -8.86 -2.47
CA LEU A 96 25.76 -10.22 -2.62
C LEU A 96 26.70 -10.35 -3.81
N ASP A 97 26.37 -9.73 -4.90
CA ASP A 97 27.19 -9.79 -6.09
C ASP A 97 28.55 -9.20 -5.87
N LEU A 98 28.61 -8.11 -5.17
CA LEU A 98 29.88 -7.46 -4.91
C LEU A 98 30.79 -8.32 -4.04
N THR A 99 30.23 -9.05 -3.14
CA THR A 99 30.99 -9.85 -2.23
C THR A 99 31.65 -11.05 -2.89
N MET A 100 30.91 -11.75 -3.67
CA MET A 100 31.40 -12.99 -4.24
C MET A 100 32.52 -12.84 -5.26
N PRO A 101 32.39 -12.01 -6.22
CA PRO A 101 33.45 -11.93 -7.21
C PRO A 101 34.76 -11.46 -6.65
N LYS A 102 34.72 -10.64 -5.67
CA LYS A 102 35.90 -10.15 -5.08
C LYS A 102 36.75 -11.26 -4.50
N GLY A 103 36.17 -12.10 -3.75
CA GLY A 103 36.88 -13.17 -3.13
C GLY A 103 37.50 -14.10 -4.12
N THR A 104 36.79 -14.37 -5.14
CA THR A 104 37.26 -15.31 -6.13
C THR A 104 38.45 -14.76 -6.89
N ARG A 105 38.35 -13.55 -7.24
CA ARG A 105 39.29 -12.96 -8.10
C ARG A 105 40.67 -12.83 -7.50
N ASP A 106 40.70 -12.54 -6.27
CA ASP A 106 41.92 -12.31 -5.61
C ASP A 106 42.80 -13.50 -5.58
N SER A 107 42.24 -14.61 -5.38
CA SER A 107 43.00 -15.79 -5.25
C SER A 107 43.87 -16.13 -6.41
N PRO A 108 43.35 -16.21 -7.56
CA PRO A 108 44.13 -16.66 -8.67
C PRO A 108 45.23 -15.74 -9.07
N SER A 109 45.00 -14.58 -8.88
CA SER A 109 45.96 -13.68 -9.35
C SER A 109 47.24 -13.83 -8.60
N SER A 110 47.15 -14.31 -7.46
CA SER A 110 48.33 -14.37 -6.67
C SER A 110 49.30 -15.34 -7.19
N THR A 111 48.89 -16.25 -7.91
CA THR A 111 49.78 -17.16 -8.34
C THR A 111 50.93 -16.61 -9.08
N ASP A 112 50.77 -15.56 -9.42
CA ASP A 112 51.75 -14.95 -9.99
C ASP A 112 52.67 -14.42 -9.25
#